data_20dc9085828d477f39afb04af4825a0f
#
_entry.id   20dc9085828d477f39afb04af4825a0f
#
_cell.length_a   1.000
_cell.length_b   1.000
_cell.length_c   1.000
_cell.angle_alpha   90.00
_cell.angle_beta   90.00
_cell.angle_gamma   90.00
#
_symmetry.space_group_name_H-M   'P 1'
#
loop_
_entity.id
_entity.type
_entity.pdbx_description
1 polymer ?
#
loop_
_entity_poly.entity_id
_entity_poly.type
_entity_poly.pdbx_seq_one_letter_code
_entity_poly.pdbx_strand_id
1 'polypeptide(L)'
;VIDQMALVTGASSGIGQAIVDRLLVEGWQVIGLSRSALTRQHPALQSYQVDVSDAAALQKVLARLPVPQALVHAAGMMQTAPLGELDLHASARLWQLHVAAAEQLANHCAPRMTSGGRIVLLGSRTSGGAAGRSQYVATKSAMIGMVRSWAAELAPRGITANIVAPGATDTPMLQQPGRGSSPPRLPPIGRFIQPEEVAGLVHFLLTPAAAAMTGQQLVLCGGASLS
;
A
#
# COMPACT_ATOMS: atom_id res chain seq x y z
N VAL A 1 8.64 -26.74 -0.62
CA VAL A 1 8.24 -25.44 -1.18
C VAL A 1 7.45 -24.76 -0.09
N ILE A 2 7.98 -23.68 0.48
CA ILE A 2 7.20 -22.84 1.41
C ILE A 2 6.16 -22.18 0.54
N ASP A 3 4.87 -22.46 0.79
CA ASP A 3 3.77 -21.79 0.09
C ASP A 3 3.83 -20.29 0.39
N GLN A 4 4.36 -19.52 -0.56
CA GLN A 4 4.47 -18.08 -0.45
C GLN A 4 3.07 -17.47 -0.56
N MET A 5 2.55 -16.95 0.55
CA MET A 5 1.21 -16.35 0.60
C MET A 5 1.32 -14.86 0.92
N ALA A 6 0.62 -14.04 0.14
CA ALA A 6 0.52 -12.60 0.33
C ALA A 6 -0.91 -12.15 0.59
N LEU A 7 -1.09 -11.25 1.56
CA LEU A 7 -2.33 -10.50 1.77
C LEU A 7 -2.17 -9.11 1.16
N VAL A 8 -3.03 -8.78 0.20
CA VAL A 8 -2.99 -7.50 -0.54
C VAL A 8 -4.30 -6.76 -0.37
N THR A 9 -4.27 -5.53 0.13
CA THR A 9 -5.45 -4.65 0.17
C THR A 9 -5.51 -3.74 -1.04
N GLY A 10 -6.69 -3.24 -1.40
CA GLY A 10 -6.88 -2.45 -2.62
C GLY A 10 -6.74 -3.28 -3.90
N ALA A 11 -6.97 -4.57 -3.81
CA ALA A 11 -6.67 -5.58 -4.82
C ALA A 11 -7.47 -5.46 -6.13
N SER A 12 -8.56 -4.67 -6.15
CA SER A 12 -9.48 -4.62 -7.30
C SER A 12 -9.13 -3.63 -8.40
N SER A 13 -8.14 -2.75 -8.20
CA SER A 13 -7.83 -1.71 -9.19
C SER A 13 -6.41 -1.13 -9.03
N GLY A 14 -5.92 -0.49 -10.07
CA GLY A 14 -4.69 0.29 -10.05
C GLY A 14 -3.47 -0.48 -9.56
N ILE A 15 -2.70 0.12 -8.65
CA ILE A 15 -1.47 -0.47 -8.11
C ILE A 15 -1.75 -1.79 -7.40
N GLY A 16 -2.81 -1.87 -6.59
CA GLY A 16 -3.14 -3.10 -5.84
C GLY A 16 -3.45 -4.27 -6.77
N GLN A 17 -4.18 -4.03 -7.85
CA GLN A 17 -4.45 -5.04 -8.88
C GLN A 17 -3.16 -5.49 -9.58
N ALA A 18 -2.31 -4.54 -9.99
CA ALA A 18 -1.03 -4.88 -10.62
C ALA A 18 -0.11 -5.70 -9.69
N ILE A 19 -0.14 -5.43 -8.38
CA ILE A 19 0.58 -6.23 -7.39
C ILE A 19 0.02 -7.65 -7.35
N VAL A 20 -1.30 -7.83 -7.28
CA VAL A 20 -1.94 -9.15 -7.31
C VAL A 20 -1.53 -9.91 -8.57
N ASP A 21 -1.63 -9.28 -9.74
CA ASP A 21 -1.29 -9.88 -11.02
C ASP A 21 0.19 -10.31 -11.06
N ARG A 22 1.09 -9.45 -10.60
CA ARG A 22 2.51 -9.76 -10.52
C ARG A 22 2.78 -10.95 -9.60
N LEU A 23 2.22 -10.96 -8.40
CA LEU A 23 2.43 -12.02 -7.43
C LEU A 23 1.92 -13.37 -7.91
N LEU A 24 0.77 -13.41 -8.60
CA LEU A 24 0.23 -14.63 -9.21
C LEU A 24 1.17 -15.17 -10.30
N VAL A 25 1.74 -14.31 -11.15
CA VAL A 25 2.72 -14.70 -12.18
C VAL A 25 3.99 -15.28 -11.54
N GLU A 26 4.40 -14.75 -10.39
CA GLU A 26 5.58 -15.24 -9.64
C GLU A 26 5.27 -16.46 -8.75
N GLY A 27 4.07 -17.04 -8.88
CA GLY A 27 3.69 -18.29 -8.20
C GLY A 27 3.24 -18.14 -6.74
N TRP A 28 2.92 -16.92 -6.30
CA TRP A 28 2.38 -16.69 -4.96
C TRP A 28 0.91 -17.10 -4.86
N GLN A 29 0.51 -17.59 -3.70
CA GLN A 29 -0.89 -17.57 -3.29
C GLN A 29 -1.23 -16.15 -2.83
N VAL A 30 -2.36 -15.61 -3.29
CA VAL A 30 -2.75 -14.24 -2.98
C VAL A 30 -4.13 -14.20 -2.34
N ILE A 31 -4.23 -13.48 -1.23
CA ILE A 31 -5.50 -13.09 -0.61
C ILE A 31 -5.70 -11.60 -0.91
N GLY A 32 -6.70 -11.29 -1.72
CA GLY A 32 -7.06 -9.91 -2.09
C GLY A 32 -8.21 -9.37 -1.25
N LEU A 33 -8.01 -8.21 -0.63
CA LEU A 33 -9.07 -7.48 0.08
C LEU A 33 -9.42 -6.21 -0.69
N SER A 34 -10.70 -5.98 -0.97
CA SER A 34 -11.19 -4.77 -1.64
C SER A 34 -12.67 -4.56 -1.42
N ARG A 35 -13.15 -3.33 -1.64
CA ARG A 35 -14.57 -2.99 -1.57
C ARG A 35 -15.39 -3.57 -2.72
N SER A 36 -14.76 -3.68 -3.90
CA SER A 36 -15.36 -4.26 -5.10
C SER A 36 -14.88 -5.69 -5.30
N ALA A 37 -15.71 -6.54 -5.88
CA ALA A 37 -15.27 -7.86 -6.28
C ALA A 37 -14.12 -7.79 -7.29
N LEU A 38 -13.19 -8.73 -7.20
CA LEU A 38 -12.14 -8.87 -8.20
C LEU A 38 -12.73 -9.52 -9.46
N THR A 39 -12.41 -8.97 -10.61
CA THR A 39 -12.81 -9.54 -11.90
C THR A 39 -11.93 -10.71 -12.32
N ARG A 40 -10.68 -10.73 -11.82
CA ARG A 40 -9.72 -11.81 -12.11
C ARG A 40 -10.09 -13.08 -11.36
N GLN A 41 -10.05 -14.19 -12.10
CA GLN A 41 -10.13 -15.54 -11.52
C GLN A 41 -8.79 -16.25 -11.70
N HIS A 42 -8.27 -16.84 -10.62
CA HIS A 42 -7.04 -17.62 -10.64
C HIS A 42 -7.06 -18.64 -9.50
N PRO A 43 -6.59 -19.90 -9.70
CA PRO A 43 -6.63 -20.93 -8.65
C PRO A 43 -5.89 -20.53 -7.35
N ALA A 44 -4.83 -19.73 -7.46
CA ALA A 44 -4.05 -19.23 -6.34
C ALA A 44 -4.55 -17.88 -5.79
N LEU A 45 -5.72 -17.39 -6.21
CA LEU A 45 -6.30 -16.12 -5.75
C LEU A 45 -7.57 -16.40 -4.94
N GLN A 46 -7.56 -15.97 -3.69
CA GLN A 46 -8.76 -15.84 -2.85
C GLN A 46 -9.10 -14.35 -2.71
N SER A 47 -10.36 -13.99 -2.85
CA SER A 47 -10.79 -12.60 -2.72
C SER A 47 -11.89 -12.45 -1.68
N TYR A 48 -11.81 -11.37 -0.91
CA TYR A 48 -12.81 -11.01 0.09
C TYR A 48 -13.25 -9.58 -0.14
N GLN A 49 -14.55 -9.38 -0.24
CA GLN A 49 -15.13 -8.05 -0.37
C GLN A 49 -15.29 -7.45 1.02
N VAL A 50 -14.49 -6.42 1.31
CA VAL A 50 -14.46 -5.73 2.61
C VAL A 50 -13.96 -4.30 2.43
N ASP A 51 -14.57 -3.36 3.16
CA ASP A 51 -13.99 -2.04 3.36
C ASP A 51 -12.98 -2.13 4.51
N VAL A 52 -11.69 -2.02 4.19
CA VAL A 52 -10.63 -2.12 5.20
C VAL A 52 -10.59 -0.92 6.16
N SER A 53 -11.32 0.16 5.88
CA SER A 53 -11.51 1.28 6.81
C SER A 53 -12.57 1.01 7.87
N ASP A 54 -13.42 -0.02 7.69
CA ASP A 54 -14.31 -0.54 8.73
C ASP A 54 -13.56 -1.58 9.57
N ALA A 55 -13.11 -1.14 10.75
CA ALA A 55 -12.31 -1.98 11.64
C ALA A 55 -13.04 -3.26 12.08
N ALA A 56 -14.36 -3.22 12.28
CA ALA A 56 -15.14 -4.39 12.70
C ALA A 56 -15.29 -5.40 11.55
N ALA A 57 -15.58 -4.91 10.34
CA ALA A 57 -15.64 -5.75 9.14
C ALA A 57 -14.28 -6.38 8.83
N LEU A 58 -13.20 -5.58 8.88
CA LEU A 58 -11.84 -6.08 8.68
C LEU A 58 -11.47 -7.17 9.69
N GLN A 59 -11.76 -6.96 10.99
CA GLN A 59 -11.49 -7.95 12.05
C GLN A 59 -12.18 -9.29 11.78
N LYS A 60 -13.45 -9.26 11.33
CA LYS A 60 -14.21 -10.48 11.01
C LYS A 60 -13.58 -11.26 9.86
N VAL A 61 -13.04 -10.56 8.86
CA VAL A 61 -12.34 -11.19 7.74
C VAL A 61 -11.02 -11.76 8.22
N LEU A 62 -10.18 -10.95 8.88
CA LEU A 62 -8.86 -11.36 9.35
C LEU A 62 -8.89 -12.60 10.26
N ALA A 63 -9.91 -12.74 11.11
CA ALA A 63 -10.06 -13.88 12.00
C ALA A 63 -10.19 -15.24 11.27
N ARG A 64 -10.52 -15.23 9.98
CA ARG A 64 -10.72 -16.43 9.14
C ARG A 64 -9.55 -16.71 8.20
N LEU A 65 -8.62 -15.76 8.09
CA LEU A 65 -7.52 -15.87 7.15
C LEU A 65 -6.33 -16.63 7.74
N PRO A 66 -5.62 -17.41 6.94
CA PRO A 66 -4.32 -17.94 7.31
C PRO A 66 -3.32 -16.77 7.51
N VAL A 67 -2.23 -17.05 8.20
CA VAL A 67 -1.17 -16.06 8.38
C VAL A 67 -0.39 -15.90 7.09
N PRO A 68 -0.38 -14.72 6.45
CA PRO A 68 0.39 -14.51 5.24
C PRO A 68 1.89 -14.37 5.57
N GLN A 69 2.75 -14.76 4.66
CA GLN A 69 4.18 -14.43 4.72
C GLN A 69 4.45 -12.99 4.31
N ALA A 70 3.63 -12.43 3.45
CA ALA A 70 3.72 -11.04 3.02
C ALA A 70 2.41 -10.28 3.26
N LEU A 71 2.51 -9.07 3.80
CA LEU A 71 1.42 -8.11 3.92
C LEU A 71 1.71 -6.91 3.03
N VAL A 72 0.81 -6.62 2.09
CA VAL A 72 0.89 -5.43 1.23
C VAL A 72 -0.35 -4.57 1.41
N HIS A 73 -0.20 -3.40 2.01
CA HIS A 73 -1.31 -2.45 2.16
C HIS A 73 -1.26 -1.43 1.02
N ALA A 74 -2.04 -1.70 -0.04
CA ALA A 74 -2.15 -0.84 -1.22
C ALA A 74 -3.51 -0.10 -1.30
N ALA A 75 -4.45 -0.37 -0.41
CA ALA A 75 -5.68 0.40 -0.33
C ALA A 75 -5.39 1.86 0.02
N GLY A 76 -6.00 2.76 -0.71
CA GLY A 76 -5.80 4.18 -0.49
C GLY A 76 -6.82 5.02 -1.24
N MET A 77 -6.89 6.29 -0.87
CA MET A 77 -7.68 7.31 -1.55
C MET A 77 -6.90 8.63 -1.56
N MET A 78 -7.27 9.52 -2.47
CA MET A 78 -6.74 10.87 -2.55
C MET A 78 -7.83 11.86 -2.20
N GLN A 79 -7.48 12.85 -1.38
CA GLN A 79 -8.30 14.04 -1.12
C GLN A 79 -7.40 15.27 -1.25
N THR A 80 -7.90 16.30 -1.92
CA THR A 80 -7.17 17.57 -2.09
C THR A 80 -8.07 18.71 -1.65
N ALA A 81 -7.52 19.62 -0.85
CA ALA A 81 -8.13 20.89 -0.48
C ALA A 81 -7.02 21.87 -0.05
N PRO A 82 -7.10 23.15 -0.41
CA PRO A 82 -6.19 24.15 0.12
C PRO A 82 -6.48 24.41 1.61
N LEU A 83 -5.51 24.99 2.31
CA LEU A 83 -5.72 25.45 3.68
C LEU A 83 -6.82 26.52 3.69
N GLY A 84 -7.77 26.40 4.61
CA GLY A 84 -8.99 27.20 4.68
C GLY A 84 -10.24 26.48 4.16
N GLU A 85 -10.07 25.41 3.34
CA GLU A 85 -11.16 24.63 2.77
C GLU A 85 -11.09 23.15 3.20
N LEU A 86 -10.37 22.84 4.28
CA LEU A 86 -10.17 21.45 4.73
C LEU A 86 -11.48 20.87 5.30
N ASP A 87 -11.84 19.67 4.80
CA ASP A 87 -12.90 18.84 5.37
C ASP A 87 -12.34 17.88 6.43
N LEU A 88 -12.70 18.08 7.69
CA LEU A 88 -12.25 17.22 8.79
C LEU A 88 -12.80 15.80 8.70
N HIS A 89 -13.97 15.60 8.09
CA HIS A 89 -14.45 14.25 7.79
C HIS A 89 -13.59 13.52 6.78
N ALA A 90 -13.05 14.25 5.79
CA ALA A 90 -12.07 13.67 4.86
C ALA A 90 -10.78 13.29 5.57
N SER A 91 -10.30 14.08 6.54
CA SER A 91 -9.15 13.70 7.38
C SER A 91 -9.39 12.38 8.10
N ALA A 92 -10.55 12.23 8.74
CA ALA A 92 -10.89 11.00 9.44
C ALA A 92 -10.92 9.78 8.51
N ARG A 93 -11.55 9.91 7.33
CA ARG A 93 -11.60 8.84 6.32
C ARG A 93 -10.21 8.45 5.82
N LEU A 94 -9.35 9.45 5.54
CA LEU A 94 -7.97 9.21 5.13
C LEU A 94 -7.17 8.47 6.20
N TRP A 95 -7.33 8.89 7.46
CA TRP A 95 -6.67 8.25 8.60
C TRP A 95 -7.11 6.80 8.78
N GLN A 96 -8.42 6.56 8.78
CA GLN A 96 -8.97 5.21 8.91
C GLN A 96 -8.45 4.27 7.82
N LEU A 97 -8.41 4.74 6.57
CA LEU A 97 -8.00 3.91 5.45
C LEU A 97 -6.47 3.68 5.39
N HIS A 98 -5.67 4.75 5.60
CA HIS A 98 -4.22 4.67 5.38
C HIS A 98 -3.47 4.22 6.63
N VAL A 99 -3.88 4.68 7.81
CA VAL A 99 -3.15 4.48 9.07
C VAL A 99 -3.80 3.38 9.89
N ALA A 100 -5.03 3.55 10.34
CA ALA A 100 -5.67 2.60 11.24
C ALA A 100 -5.83 1.20 10.62
N ALA A 101 -6.19 1.12 9.33
CA ALA A 101 -6.25 -0.16 8.62
C ALA A 101 -4.87 -0.83 8.53
N ALA A 102 -3.81 -0.06 8.26
CA ALA A 102 -2.44 -0.61 8.23
C ALA A 102 -2.00 -1.12 9.60
N GLU A 103 -2.31 -0.38 10.68
CA GLU A 103 -2.06 -0.81 12.06
C GLU A 103 -2.80 -2.10 12.38
N GLN A 104 -4.09 -2.18 12.08
CA GLN A 104 -4.90 -3.37 12.35
C GLN A 104 -4.39 -4.60 11.59
N LEU A 105 -4.05 -4.45 10.31
CA LEU A 105 -3.49 -5.50 9.48
C LEU A 105 -2.14 -5.98 10.03
N ALA A 106 -1.23 -5.06 10.31
CA ALA A 106 0.09 -5.40 10.83
C ALA A 106 0.00 -6.03 12.23
N ASN A 107 -0.81 -5.46 13.14
CA ASN A 107 -1.03 -6.00 14.48
C ASN A 107 -1.63 -7.43 14.45
N HIS A 108 -2.45 -7.74 13.45
CA HIS A 108 -3.00 -9.09 13.27
C HIS A 108 -1.97 -10.06 12.68
N CYS A 109 -1.21 -9.64 11.68
CA CYS A 109 -0.32 -10.53 10.92
C CYS A 109 1.06 -10.70 11.58
N ALA A 110 1.73 -9.60 11.93
CA ALA A 110 3.14 -9.59 12.33
C ALA A 110 3.49 -10.50 13.53
N PRO A 111 2.67 -10.59 14.60
CA PRO A 111 2.98 -11.49 15.72
C PRO A 111 3.08 -12.95 15.31
N ARG A 112 2.36 -13.36 14.27
CA ARG A 112 2.23 -14.74 13.80
C ARG A 112 3.11 -15.05 12.58
N MET A 113 3.69 -14.03 11.93
CA MET A 113 4.64 -14.22 10.83
C MET A 113 5.90 -14.93 11.31
N THR A 114 6.44 -15.80 10.47
CA THR A 114 7.73 -16.45 10.68
C THR A 114 8.88 -15.62 10.14
N SER A 115 10.12 -16.02 10.41
CA SER A 115 11.32 -15.42 9.80
C SER A 115 11.19 -15.41 8.28
N GLY A 116 11.65 -14.32 7.65
CA GLY A 116 11.43 -14.07 6.22
C GLY A 116 10.12 -13.36 5.90
N GLY A 117 9.29 -13.02 6.90
CA GLY A 117 8.08 -12.24 6.71
C GLY A 117 8.35 -10.85 6.12
N ARG A 118 7.39 -10.30 5.36
CA ARG A 118 7.54 -9.03 4.64
C ARG A 118 6.30 -8.16 4.81
N ILE A 119 6.49 -6.91 5.17
CA ILE A 119 5.43 -5.89 5.25
C ILE A 119 5.78 -4.75 4.31
N VAL A 120 4.88 -4.42 3.39
CA VAL A 120 5.04 -3.29 2.46
C VAL A 120 3.79 -2.42 2.49
N LEU A 121 3.98 -1.14 2.78
CA LEU A 121 2.90 -0.15 2.69
C LEU A 121 3.09 0.73 1.44
N LEU A 122 1.99 1.07 0.75
CA LEU A 122 2.01 2.06 -0.32
C LEU A 122 1.92 3.47 0.26
N GLY A 123 3.07 4.13 0.28
CA GLY A 123 3.23 5.53 0.66
C GLY A 123 2.92 6.49 -0.47
N SER A 124 3.64 7.60 -0.51
CA SER A 124 3.58 8.59 -1.59
C SER A 124 4.86 9.40 -1.66
N ARG A 125 5.30 9.75 -2.86
CA ARG A 125 6.37 10.73 -3.07
C ARG A 125 6.10 12.06 -2.35
N THR A 126 4.82 12.40 -2.19
CA THR A 126 4.42 13.68 -1.59
C THR A 126 4.40 13.65 -0.06
N SER A 127 4.83 12.58 0.60
CA SER A 127 4.87 12.49 2.07
C SER A 127 5.72 13.58 2.75
N GLY A 128 6.66 14.20 2.03
CA GLY A 128 7.42 15.35 2.52
C GLY A 128 6.71 16.70 2.42
N GLY A 129 5.51 16.75 1.81
CA GLY A 129 4.73 17.97 1.62
C GLY A 129 4.29 18.15 0.17
N ALA A 130 3.07 18.68 -0.01
CA ALA A 130 2.55 19.11 -1.30
C ALA A 130 1.39 20.09 -1.08
N ALA A 131 1.41 21.22 -1.76
CA ALA A 131 0.35 22.22 -1.69
C ALA A 131 -1.01 21.59 -2.06
N GLY A 132 -2.06 21.97 -1.33
CA GLY A 132 -3.42 21.44 -1.51
C GLY A 132 -3.63 19.98 -1.12
N ARG A 133 -2.68 19.35 -0.40
CA ARG A 133 -2.73 17.92 -0.03
C ARG A 133 -2.41 17.64 1.44
N SER A 134 -2.48 18.65 2.32
CA SER A 134 -2.02 18.51 3.70
C SER A 134 -2.63 17.31 4.45
N GLN A 135 -3.94 17.05 4.29
CA GLN A 135 -4.64 15.95 4.93
C GLN A 135 -4.14 14.58 4.44
N TYR A 136 -3.96 14.43 3.12
CA TYR A 136 -3.39 13.22 2.52
C TYR A 136 -1.92 13.04 2.93
N VAL A 137 -1.13 14.11 2.83
CA VAL A 137 0.29 14.11 3.21
C VAL A 137 0.46 13.70 4.66
N ALA A 138 -0.36 14.22 5.58
CA ALA A 138 -0.29 13.88 7.00
C ALA A 138 -0.38 12.35 7.22
N THR A 139 -1.33 11.68 6.56
CA THR A 139 -1.47 10.22 6.71
C THR A 139 -0.32 9.45 6.07
N LYS A 140 0.18 9.89 4.90
CA LYS A 140 1.30 9.22 4.23
C LYS A 140 2.63 9.46 4.96
N SER A 141 2.78 10.59 5.65
CA SER A 141 3.94 10.87 6.53
C SER A 141 3.88 10.03 7.81
N ALA A 142 2.70 9.86 8.41
CA ALA A 142 2.53 9.02 9.60
C ALA A 142 2.98 7.57 9.35
N MET A 143 2.69 7.03 8.17
CA MET A 143 3.12 5.66 7.79
C MET A 143 4.64 5.50 7.85
N ILE A 144 5.44 6.55 7.61
CA ILE A 144 6.91 6.48 7.65
C ILE A 144 7.38 6.17 9.07
N GLY A 145 6.88 6.89 10.06
CA GLY A 145 7.20 6.65 11.47
C GLY A 145 6.75 5.26 11.93
N MET A 146 5.53 4.85 11.55
CA MET A 146 5.00 3.52 11.87
C MET A 146 5.90 2.40 11.33
N VAL A 147 6.21 2.43 10.04
CA VAL A 147 7.03 1.39 9.40
C VAL A 147 8.43 1.34 9.98
N ARG A 148 9.03 2.47 10.33
CA ARG A 148 10.35 2.49 10.99
C ARG A 148 10.31 1.86 12.39
N SER A 149 9.24 2.10 13.16
CA SER A 149 9.05 1.46 14.47
C SER A 149 8.86 -0.05 14.32
N TRP A 150 7.98 -0.47 13.42
CA TRP A 150 7.78 -1.91 13.14
C TRP A 150 9.04 -2.59 12.63
N ALA A 151 9.81 -1.92 11.79
CA ALA A 151 11.08 -2.45 11.30
C ALA A 151 12.07 -2.72 12.45
N ALA A 152 12.18 -1.80 13.39
CA ALA A 152 13.04 -1.98 14.57
C ALA A 152 12.59 -3.15 15.47
N GLU A 153 11.27 -3.28 15.69
CA GLU A 153 10.69 -4.34 16.51
C GLU A 153 10.81 -5.73 15.85
N LEU A 154 10.69 -5.79 14.53
CA LEU A 154 10.57 -7.03 13.76
C LEU A 154 11.92 -7.53 13.21
N ALA A 155 12.94 -6.66 13.10
CA ALA A 155 14.25 -7.03 12.58
C ALA A 155 14.91 -8.22 13.32
N PRO A 156 14.85 -8.32 14.67
CA PRO A 156 15.41 -9.50 15.38
C PRO A 156 14.73 -10.81 14.99
N ARG A 157 13.51 -10.75 14.44
CA ARG A 157 12.76 -11.92 13.97
C ARG A 157 12.99 -12.22 12.48
N GLY A 158 13.86 -11.45 11.79
CA GLY A 158 14.09 -11.60 10.35
C GLY A 158 12.91 -11.15 9.48
N ILE A 159 12.02 -10.30 10.01
CA ILE A 159 10.87 -9.72 9.29
C ILE A 159 11.20 -8.29 8.90
N THR A 160 10.93 -7.91 7.66
CA THR A 160 11.17 -6.54 7.18
C THR A 160 9.87 -5.77 6.99
N ALA A 161 9.92 -4.46 7.21
CA ALA A 161 8.82 -3.54 6.96
C ALA A 161 9.33 -2.33 6.17
N ASN A 162 8.73 -2.04 5.00
CA ASN A 162 9.17 -0.98 4.10
C ASN A 162 7.98 -0.24 3.47
N ILE A 163 8.27 0.93 2.89
CA ILE A 163 7.32 1.73 2.12
C ILE A 163 7.78 1.82 0.66
N VAL A 164 6.88 1.55 -0.26
CA VAL A 164 7.01 1.99 -1.65
C VAL A 164 6.24 3.29 -1.80
N ALA A 165 6.90 4.35 -2.26
CA ALA A 165 6.36 5.71 -2.38
C ALA A 165 6.27 6.14 -3.85
N PRO A 166 5.18 5.80 -4.56
CA PRO A 166 5.02 6.15 -5.96
C PRO A 166 4.84 7.65 -6.18
N GLY A 167 5.25 8.11 -7.36
CA GLY A 167 4.82 9.38 -7.94
C GLY A 167 3.45 9.29 -8.61
N ALA A 168 3.21 10.16 -9.60
CA ALA A 168 1.99 10.13 -10.41
C ALA A 168 1.98 8.82 -11.23
N THR A 169 1.08 7.91 -10.85
CA THR A 169 0.94 6.57 -11.44
C THR A 169 -0.35 6.51 -12.24
N ASP A 170 -0.29 5.95 -13.44
CA ASP A 170 -1.43 5.82 -14.36
C ASP A 170 -2.45 4.80 -13.81
N THR A 171 -3.42 5.31 -13.07
CA THR A 171 -4.44 4.53 -12.38
C THR A 171 -5.78 5.28 -12.43
N PRO A 172 -6.91 4.61 -12.20
CA PRO A 172 -8.19 5.28 -12.07
C PRO A 172 -8.19 6.43 -11.05
N MET A 173 -7.40 6.32 -9.97
CA MET A 173 -7.23 7.38 -8.98
C MET A 173 -6.60 8.65 -9.58
N LEU A 174 -5.72 8.52 -10.57
CA LEU A 174 -5.09 9.69 -11.21
C LEU A 174 -6.11 10.50 -12.03
N GLN A 175 -7.12 9.82 -12.55
CA GLN A 175 -8.14 10.39 -13.44
C GLN A 175 -9.41 10.85 -12.70
N GLN A 176 -9.47 10.69 -11.36
CA GLN A 176 -10.65 11.05 -10.58
C GLN A 176 -10.98 12.55 -10.67
N PRO A 177 -12.28 12.93 -10.83
CA PRO A 177 -12.73 14.31 -10.70
C PRO A 177 -12.40 14.88 -9.31
N GLY A 178 -12.27 16.21 -9.20
CA GLY A 178 -12.01 16.88 -7.91
C GLY A 178 -10.54 17.12 -7.60
N ARG A 179 -9.61 16.80 -8.52
CA ARG A 179 -8.17 17.13 -8.38
C ARG A 179 -7.81 18.52 -8.93
N GLY A 180 -8.81 19.38 -9.19
CA GLY A 180 -8.60 20.71 -9.81
C GLY A 180 -7.62 21.61 -9.04
N SER A 181 -7.61 21.53 -7.71
CA SER A 181 -6.66 22.26 -6.86
C SER A 181 -5.22 21.68 -6.89
N SER A 182 -5.02 20.48 -7.42
CA SER A 182 -3.73 19.80 -7.48
C SER A 182 -3.66 18.80 -8.64
N PRO A 183 -3.66 19.28 -9.90
CA PRO A 183 -3.63 18.41 -11.08
C PRO A 183 -2.34 17.55 -11.10
N PRO A 184 -2.39 16.34 -11.66
CA PRO A 184 -1.20 15.52 -11.82
C PRO A 184 -0.23 16.20 -12.81
N ARG A 185 1.06 16.22 -12.44
CA ARG A 185 2.13 16.71 -13.32
C ARG A 185 2.89 15.51 -13.89
N LEU A 186 3.24 15.62 -15.15
CA LEU A 186 4.08 14.63 -15.81
C LEU A 186 5.48 14.66 -15.17
N PRO A 187 6.01 13.49 -14.73
CA PRO A 187 7.35 13.45 -14.16
C PRO A 187 8.43 13.65 -15.22
N PRO A 188 9.69 13.99 -14.81
CA PRO A 188 10.81 14.23 -15.74
C PRO A 188 11.10 13.13 -16.75
N ILE A 189 10.79 11.86 -16.44
CA ILE A 189 10.93 10.75 -17.40
C ILE A 189 9.96 10.84 -18.59
N GLY A 190 9.08 11.85 -18.66
CA GLY A 190 8.20 12.10 -19.81
C GLY A 190 6.92 11.25 -19.87
N ARG A 191 6.64 10.42 -18.87
CA ARG A 191 5.41 9.63 -18.77
C ARG A 191 5.00 9.39 -17.32
N PHE A 192 3.75 9.05 -17.08
CA PHE A 192 3.32 8.55 -15.76
C PHE A 192 3.95 7.19 -15.45
N ILE A 193 4.14 6.94 -14.17
CA ILE A 193 4.58 5.63 -13.68
C ILE A 193 3.48 4.60 -13.99
N GLN A 194 3.88 3.42 -14.44
CA GLN A 194 2.92 2.34 -14.67
C GLN A 194 2.69 1.54 -13.39
N PRO A 195 1.46 1.07 -13.11
CA PRO A 195 1.18 0.23 -11.94
C PRO A 195 2.10 -0.99 -11.83
N GLU A 196 2.49 -1.56 -12.97
CA GLU A 196 3.38 -2.73 -13.06
C GLU A 196 4.81 -2.42 -12.58
N GLU A 197 5.28 -1.17 -12.76
CA GLU A 197 6.59 -0.74 -12.24
C GLU A 197 6.56 -0.70 -10.70
N VAL A 198 5.46 -0.22 -10.12
CA VAL A 198 5.25 -0.24 -8.67
C VAL A 198 5.15 -1.68 -8.16
N ALA A 199 4.40 -2.53 -8.86
CA ALA A 199 4.26 -3.94 -8.52
C ALA A 199 5.60 -4.69 -8.58
N GLY A 200 6.45 -4.37 -9.55
CA GLY A 200 7.81 -4.90 -9.66
C GLY A 200 8.68 -4.57 -8.44
N LEU A 201 8.64 -3.32 -7.97
CA LEU A 201 9.37 -2.89 -6.77
C LEU A 201 8.79 -3.54 -5.50
N VAL A 202 7.46 -3.63 -5.38
CA VAL A 202 6.83 -4.36 -4.26
C VAL A 202 7.29 -5.81 -4.28
N HIS A 203 7.18 -6.51 -5.41
CA HIS A 203 7.63 -7.90 -5.52
C HIS A 203 9.11 -8.05 -5.12
N PHE A 204 10.00 -7.19 -5.59
CA PHE A 204 11.42 -7.20 -5.18
C PHE A 204 11.57 -7.16 -3.66
N LEU A 205 10.83 -6.29 -2.97
CA LEU A 205 10.88 -6.19 -1.50
C LEU A 205 10.36 -7.44 -0.78
N LEU A 206 9.57 -8.27 -1.43
CA LEU A 206 9.10 -9.55 -0.89
C LEU A 206 10.11 -10.68 -1.09
N THR A 207 11.13 -10.52 -1.92
CA THR A 207 12.13 -11.56 -2.22
C THR A 207 13.25 -11.61 -1.18
N PRO A 208 14.02 -12.72 -1.13
CA PRO A 208 15.23 -12.80 -0.31
C PRO A 208 16.30 -11.76 -0.67
N ALA A 209 16.33 -11.28 -1.92
CA ALA A 209 17.29 -10.25 -2.34
C ALA A 209 17.15 -8.92 -1.57
N ALA A 210 15.97 -8.63 -1.02
CA ALA A 210 15.69 -7.46 -0.22
C ALA A 210 15.76 -7.72 1.31
N ALA A 211 16.30 -8.87 1.76
CA ALA A 211 16.25 -9.28 3.16
C ALA A 211 16.96 -8.30 4.13
N ALA A 212 17.91 -7.52 3.64
CA ALA A 212 18.61 -6.50 4.44
C ALA A 212 17.93 -5.12 4.39
N MET A 213 16.83 -4.96 3.64
CA MET A 213 16.11 -3.69 3.50
C MET A 213 14.94 -3.67 4.48
N THR A 214 15.02 -2.83 5.50
CA THR A 214 13.93 -2.63 6.47
C THR A 214 13.90 -1.18 6.96
N GLY A 215 12.72 -0.68 7.28
CA GLY A 215 12.49 0.71 7.72
C GLY A 215 12.69 1.75 6.60
N GLN A 216 12.74 1.35 5.34
CA GLN A 216 13.05 2.24 4.22
C GLN A 216 11.79 2.74 3.52
N GLN A 217 11.89 3.96 2.98
CA GLN A 217 10.96 4.51 2.01
C GLN A 217 11.63 4.55 0.63
N LEU A 218 11.17 3.71 -0.27
CA LEU A 218 11.67 3.66 -1.64
C LEU A 218 10.79 4.50 -2.56
N VAL A 219 11.35 5.58 -3.08
CA VAL A 219 10.62 6.52 -3.96
C VAL A 219 10.75 6.07 -5.41
N LEU A 220 9.61 5.87 -6.07
CA LEU A 220 9.51 5.51 -7.49
C LEU A 220 8.66 6.57 -8.19
N CYS A 221 9.30 7.63 -8.71
CA CYS A 221 8.59 8.85 -9.12
C CYS A 221 9.04 9.43 -10.47
N GLY A 222 9.89 8.74 -11.22
CA GLY A 222 10.38 9.24 -12.50
C GLY A 222 11.11 10.58 -12.44
N GLY A 223 11.83 10.84 -11.33
CA GLY A 223 12.56 12.08 -11.11
C GLY A 223 11.75 13.22 -10.51
N ALA A 224 10.44 13.06 -10.28
CA ALA A 224 9.58 14.15 -9.79
C ALA A 224 9.91 14.62 -8.35
N SER A 225 10.77 13.94 -7.62
CA SER A 225 11.28 14.35 -6.30
C SER A 225 12.61 15.11 -6.37
N LEU A 226 13.19 15.29 -7.56
CA LEU A 226 14.47 15.98 -7.76
C LEU A 226 14.31 17.47 -8.10
N SER A 227 13.07 17.93 -8.29
CA SER A 227 12.71 19.31 -8.66
C SER A 227 11.84 19.95 -7.60
#